data_1711a4b6eed1aa7ec6d93a970a04e639
#
_entry.id   1711a4b6eed1aa7ec6d93a970a04e639
#
_cell.length_a   1.000
_cell.length_b   1.000
_cell.length_c   1.000
_cell.angle_alpha   90.00
_cell.angle_beta   90.00
_cell.angle_gamma   90.00
#
_symmetry.space_group_name_H-M   'P 1'
#
loop_
_entity.id
_entity.type
_entity.pdbx_description
1 polymer ?
#
loop_
_entity_poly.entity_id
_entity_poly.type
_entity_poly.pdbx_seq_one_letter_code
_entity_poly.pdbx_strand_id
1 'polypeptide(L)'
;AREQREGVGRAAGAGAGGDTPTRGGDVLERAEGDDEGGAEGHAPSDITLAVIIPAHNEEQVIAGAISSSLSLFNHWDIYVVSDSSADSTAEIAAKTGINVLELLTNRGKAGAIEAVIEEFSLTENYDGVLILDADTELHPGYVEGARRQLADPDVAAVSGFVVSEWKPDERSFVGRMISAYRDRLYFMLQYLLRFGQTWRRTNVSFIVPGFASVYRSSALREMDINPGGLVIEDFNMTFEVHHKRLGRVSMNADTKAYSQDPFTLKDYYKQVSRWTLGFWQTIRRHRVWPSSFWAALSLYILEVVVVSLVLLLMALLGLFVALGTYGGDTVMALPFYEEGFTAVTAFLPLSVIAIGLFVPDYILTCLMAMIRGRPSYLLYGLFFLPIRLLDAFLALRMIPRAWTTTSDGRWSSPVRARS
;
A
#
# COMPACT_ATOMS: atom_id res chain seq x y z
N ALA A 1 37.83 -53.00 18.97
CA ALA A 1 37.59 -53.80 20.18
C ALA A 1 36.50 -53.05 20.99
N ARG A 2 35.32 -53.58 20.97
CA ARG A 2 34.52 -54.11 22.09
C ARG A 2 34.22 -53.05 23.17
N GLU A 3 33.08 -52.85 23.66
CA GLU A 3 31.77 -53.47 23.88
C GLU A 3 31.01 -52.57 24.90
N GLN A 4 29.74 -52.27 24.63
CA GLN A 4 28.53 -52.60 25.37
C GLN A 4 28.49 -52.24 26.89
N ARG A 5 27.53 -51.49 27.34
CA ARG A 5 26.25 -51.89 27.97
C ARG A 5 25.60 -50.76 28.79
N GLU A 6 24.37 -50.54 28.51
CA GLU A 6 23.18 -50.51 29.40
C GLU A 6 23.29 -49.90 30.78
N GLY A 7 22.32 -49.05 31.10
CA GLY A 7 21.94 -48.68 32.47
C GLY A 7 20.76 -47.69 32.55
N VAL A 8 19.60 -48.23 32.78
CA VAL A 8 18.31 -47.62 33.11
C VAL A 8 18.39 -46.78 34.39
N GLY A 9 17.68 -45.63 34.43
CA GLY A 9 17.46 -44.90 35.67
C GLY A 9 16.43 -43.77 35.53
N ARG A 10 15.20 -43.98 35.98
CA ARG A 10 14.12 -43.00 36.19
C ARG A 10 14.45 -41.97 37.26
N ALA A 11 13.99 -40.70 37.13
CA ALA A 11 13.04 -40.00 38.02
C ALA A 11 13.01 -38.52 37.69
N ALA A 12 11.87 -38.00 37.32
CA ALA A 12 10.98 -36.99 37.92
C ALA A 12 11.64 -35.70 38.47
N GLY A 13 11.21 -34.54 37.89
CA GLY A 13 11.42 -33.21 38.45
C GLY A 13 10.75 -32.15 37.64
N ALA A 14 9.62 -31.65 38.10
CA ALA A 14 8.78 -30.62 37.53
C ALA A 14 9.46 -29.25 37.45
N GLY A 15 9.16 -28.47 36.42
CA GLY A 15 9.52 -27.06 36.30
C GLY A 15 8.70 -26.42 35.21
N ALA A 16 7.59 -25.76 35.60
CA ALA A 16 6.68 -25.06 34.76
C ALA A 16 7.34 -23.81 34.18
N GLY A 17 7.24 -23.62 32.86
CA GLY A 17 7.50 -22.38 32.15
C GLY A 17 6.53 -22.31 30.99
N GLY A 18 5.36 -21.70 31.21
CA GLY A 18 4.31 -21.60 30.23
C GLY A 18 4.61 -20.46 29.25
N ASP A 19 4.87 -20.81 28.01
CA ASP A 19 4.71 -19.90 26.89
C ASP A 19 3.26 -20.00 26.41
N THR A 20 2.48 -18.98 26.70
CA THR A 20 1.15 -18.79 26.13
C THR A 20 1.29 -18.28 24.69
N PRO A 21 0.79 -18.99 23.68
CA PRO A 21 0.68 -18.45 22.34
C PRO A 21 -0.42 -17.37 22.34
N THR A 22 -0.06 -16.19 21.89
CA THR A 22 -0.96 -15.07 21.63
C THR A 22 -2.03 -15.47 20.62
N ARG A 23 -3.17 -15.84 21.12
CA ARG A 23 -4.41 -16.13 20.39
C ARG A 23 -5.05 -14.81 20.00
N GLY A 24 -4.75 -14.31 18.81
CA GLY A 24 -5.28 -13.03 18.30
C GLY A 24 -5.44 -12.98 16.78
N GLY A 25 -5.32 -14.10 16.07
CA GLY A 25 -5.35 -14.16 14.61
C GLY A 25 -6.53 -14.89 13.96
N ASP A 26 -7.34 -15.67 14.69
CA ASP A 26 -8.17 -16.72 14.09
C ASP A 26 -9.67 -16.40 13.98
N VAL A 27 -10.12 -15.16 14.08
CA VAL A 27 -11.56 -14.87 14.08
C VAL A 27 -12.16 -14.60 12.68
N LEU A 28 -11.33 -14.45 11.63
CA LEU A 28 -11.81 -14.14 10.28
C LEU A 28 -11.62 -15.27 9.24
N GLU A 29 -11.21 -16.46 9.64
CA GLU A 29 -11.04 -17.60 8.71
C GLU A 29 -12.33 -18.38 8.37
N ARG A 30 -13.50 -18.02 8.91
CA ARG A 30 -14.77 -18.72 8.66
C ARG A 30 -15.80 -17.84 7.98
N ALA A 31 -15.54 -17.51 6.72
CA ALA A 31 -16.59 -17.03 5.80
C ALA A 31 -16.30 -17.53 4.37
N GLU A 32 -16.00 -18.80 4.21
CA GLU A 32 -16.09 -19.48 2.92
C GLU A 32 -17.47 -20.11 2.83
N GLY A 33 -18.37 -19.44 2.12
CA GLY A 33 -19.63 -20.02 1.63
C GLY A 33 -19.36 -20.69 0.30
N ASP A 34 -19.61 -21.98 0.26
CA ASP A 34 -19.63 -22.81 -0.93
C ASP A 34 -20.53 -22.18 -2.00
N ASP A 35 -19.96 -21.82 -3.15
CA ASP A 35 -20.71 -21.55 -4.36
C ASP A 35 -20.06 -22.36 -5.49
N GLU A 36 -20.46 -23.63 -5.61
CA GLU A 36 -20.14 -24.52 -6.73
C GLU A 36 -20.91 -24.09 -7.97
N GLY A 37 -20.19 -23.48 -8.93
CA GLY A 37 -20.74 -23.04 -10.22
C GLY A 37 -19.67 -22.93 -11.30
N GLY A 38 -19.25 -24.04 -11.85
CA GLY A 38 -18.80 -24.34 -13.20
C GLY A 38 -17.98 -23.33 -14.00
N ALA A 39 -16.64 -23.38 -13.88
CA ALA A 39 -15.70 -23.21 -14.99
C ALA A 39 -14.52 -24.14 -14.67
N GLU A 40 -13.98 -24.86 -15.65
CA GLU A 40 -12.78 -25.69 -15.48
C GLU A 40 -11.59 -24.80 -15.10
N GLY A 41 -11.46 -24.51 -13.81
CA GLY A 41 -10.33 -23.80 -13.24
C GLY A 41 -9.14 -24.76 -13.14
N HIS A 42 -7.94 -24.29 -13.48
CA HIS A 42 -6.69 -25.00 -13.24
C HIS A 42 -6.54 -25.25 -11.74
N ALA A 43 -5.94 -26.39 -11.37
CA ALA A 43 -5.57 -26.58 -9.97
C ALA A 43 -4.60 -25.45 -9.56
N PRO A 44 -4.71 -24.87 -8.35
CA PRO A 44 -3.84 -23.78 -7.92
C PRO A 44 -2.33 -24.10 -8.04
N SER A 45 -1.97 -25.39 -7.91
CA SER A 45 -0.59 -25.88 -8.06
C SER A 45 -0.03 -25.73 -9.47
N ASP A 46 -0.87 -25.70 -10.49
CA ASP A 46 -0.46 -25.73 -11.89
C ASP A 46 -0.19 -24.32 -12.45
N ILE A 47 -0.57 -23.27 -11.72
CA ILE A 47 -0.37 -21.88 -12.13
C ILE A 47 1.09 -21.50 -11.95
N THR A 48 1.73 -21.15 -13.05
CA THR A 48 3.12 -20.68 -13.09
C THR A 48 3.21 -19.18 -12.90
N LEU A 49 4.14 -18.73 -12.04
CA LEU A 49 4.32 -17.31 -11.73
C LEU A 49 5.79 -16.91 -11.89
N ALA A 50 6.04 -15.79 -12.58
CA ALA A 50 7.28 -15.06 -12.53
C ALA A 50 7.19 -13.90 -11.54
N VAL A 51 8.32 -13.48 -10.96
CA VAL A 51 8.41 -12.26 -10.16
C VAL A 51 9.37 -11.27 -10.82
N ILE A 52 8.92 -10.03 -11.01
CA ILE A 52 9.69 -8.90 -11.50
C ILE A 52 9.98 -7.98 -10.32
N ILE A 53 11.25 -7.64 -10.11
CA ILE A 53 11.71 -6.66 -9.11
C ILE A 53 12.36 -5.49 -9.86
N PRO A 54 11.59 -4.44 -10.21
CA PRO A 54 12.15 -3.24 -10.79
C PRO A 54 12.90 -2.43 -9.73
N ALA A 55 14.11 -1.98 -10.06
CA ALA A 55 15.01 -1.30 -9.13
C ALA A 55 15.76 -0.14 -9.80
N HIS A 56 15.92 0.97 -9.07
CA HIS A 56 16.78 2.09 -9.46
C HIS A 56 17.47 2.67 -8.23
N ASN A 57 18.76 2.42 -8.06
CA ASN A 57 19.55 2.83 -6.89
C ASN A 57 18.94 2.31 -5.57
N GLU A 58 18.74 0.99 -5.47
CA GLU A 58 18.12 0.31 -4.33
C GLU A 58 19.09 -0.68 -3.63
N GLU A 59 20.43 -0.45 -3.71
CA GLU A 59 21.45 -1.33 -3.13
C GLU A 59 21.24 -1.63 -1.64
N GLN A 60 20.58 -0.73 -0.91
CA GLN A 60 20.37 -0.84 0.53
C GLN A 60 19.24 -1.81 0.91
N VAL A 61 18.30 -2.07 0.03
CA VAL A 61 17.07 -2.81 0.35
C VAL A 61 16.80 -4.01 -0.57
N ILE A 62 17.35 -4.01 -1.79
CA ILE A 62 17.03 -5.04 -2.80
C ILE A 62 17.35 -6.47 -2.35
N ALA A 63 18.34 -6.64 -1.47
CA ALA A 63 18.70 -7.95 -0.96
C ALA A 63 17.56 -8.62 -0.18
N GLY A 64 16.77 -7.87 0.58
CA GLY A 64 15.59 -8.36 1.30
C GLY A 64 14.50 -8.87 0.35
N ALA A 65 14.15 -8.08 -0.68
CA ALA A 65 13.18 -8.47 -1.69
C ALA A 65 13.61 -9.73 -2.45
N ILE A 66 14.89 -9.82 -2.85
CA ILE A 66 15.44 -11.01 -3.52
C ILE A 66 15.41 -12.22 -2.59
N SER A 67 15.86 -12.08 -1.33
CA SER A 67 15.88 -13.18 -0.37
C SER A 67 14.48 -13.72 -0.07
N SER A 68 13.50 -12.86 0.14
CA SER A 68 12.12 -13.28 0.34
C SER A 68 11.54 -13.97 -0.91
N SER A 69 11.90 -13.50 -2.10
CA SER A 69 11.50 -14.13 -3.36
C SER A 69 12.14 -15.50 -3.56
N LEU A 70 13.44 -15.66 -3.28
CA LEU A 70 14.15 -16.94 -3.36
C LEU A 70 13.62 -18.00 -2.40
N SER A 71 12.97 -17.61 -1.32
CA SER A 71 12.30 -18.55 -0.41
C SER A 71 11.01 -19.15 -0.97
N LEU A 72 10.43 -18.53 -2.02
CA LEU A 72 9.11 -18.85 -2.58
C LEU A 72 9.13 -19.23 -4.06
N PHE A 73 10.16 -18.81 -4.80
CA PHE A 73 10.34 -19.03 -6.23
C PHE A 73 11.66 -19.71 -6.52
N ASN A 74 11.75 -20.41 -7.64
CA ASN A 74 13.05 -20.82 -8.15
C ASN A 74 13.83 -19.61 -8.68
N HIS A 75 15.15 -19.66 -8.66
CA HIS A 75 15.99 -18.54 -9.11
C HIS A 75 15.76 -18.15 -10.57
N TRP A 76 15.35 -19.07 -11.43
CA TRP A 76 15.02 -18.79 -12.85
C TRP A 76 13.68 -18.13 -13.06
N ASP A 77 12.79 -18.10 -12.04
CA ASP A 77 11.49 -17.42 -12.08
C ASP A 77 11.55 -15.99 -11.51
N ILE A 78 12.76 -15.54 -11.09
CA ILE A 78 12.99 -14.23 -10.49
C ILE A 78 13.76 -13.35 -11.48
N TYR A 79 13.24 -12.16 -11.73
CA TYR A 79 13.76 -11.19 -12.69
C TYR A 79 13.94 -9.84 -12.02
N VAL A 80 15.19 -9.39 -11.88
CA VAL A 80 15.50 -8.01 -11.46
C VAL A 80 15.76 -7.17 -12.70
N VAL A 81 15.13 -6.02 -12.80
CA VAL A 81 15.47 -5.02 -13.81
C VAL A 81 16.05 -3.78 -13.15
N SER A 82 17.33 -3.53 -13.40
CA SER A 82 18.06 -2.35 -12.92
C SER A 82 17.90 -1.23 -13.94
N ASP A 83 17.09 -0.23 -13.59
CA ASP A 83 16.77 0.91 -14.47
C ASP A 83 17.85 1.98 -14.42
N SER A 84 19.01 1.72 -15.05
CA SER A 84 20.16 2.64 -15.07
C SER A 84 20.64 3.01 -13.65
N SER A 85 20.77 2.02 -12.75
CA SER A 85 21.31 2.25 -11.40
C SER A 85 22.80 2.63 -11.46
N ALA A 86 23.21 3.58 -10.62
CA ALA A 86 24.59 4.03 -10.49
C ALA A 86 25.31 3.39 -9.29
N ASP A 87 24.58 2.66 -8.45
CA ASP A 87 25.06 1.96 -7.26
C ASP A 87 25.22 0.47 -7.51
N SER A 88 25.43 -0.33 -6.46
CA SER A 88 25.66 -1.78 -6.54
C SER A 88 24.36 -2.61 -6.73
N THR A 89 23.22 -2.01 -7.06
CA THR A 89 21.92 -2.70 -7.19
C THR A 89 22.00 -3.91 -8.11
N ALA A 90 22.51 -3.75 -9.34
CA ALA A 90 22.62 -4.83 -10.32
C ALA A 90 23.63 -5.90 -9.91
N GLU A 91 24.77 -5.50 -9.32
CA GLU A 91 25.81 -6.41 -8.84
C GLU A 91 25.28 -7.32 -7.70
N ILE A 92 24.51 -6.74 -6.75
CA ILE A 92 23.88 -7.48 -5.65
C ILE A 92 22.92 -8.53 -6.22
N ALA A 93 22.09 -8.16 -7.18
CA ALA A 93 21.16 -9.09 -7.82
C ALA A 93 21.89 -10.20 -8.58
N ALA A 94 22.89 -9.87 -9.38
CA ALA A 94 23.65 -10.85 -10.19
C ALA A 94 24.36 -11.92 -9.33
N LYS A 95 24.83 -11.56 -8.13
CA LYS A 95 25.50 -12.50 -7.21
C LYS A 95 24.56 -13.60 -6.70
N THR A 96 23.26 -13.45 -6.79
CA THR A 96 22.29 -14.45 -6.32
C THR A 96 21.95 -15.51 -7.37
N GLY A 97 22.42 -15.35 -8.62
CA GLY A 97 22.17 -16.30 -9.71
C GLY A 97 20.77 -16.23 -10.31
N ILE A 98 20.02 -15.17 -10.05
CA ILE A 98 18.73 -14.87 -10.67
C ILE A 98 18.90 -14.15 -12.02
N ASN A 99 17.80 -13.94 -12.75
CA ASN A 99 17.86 -13.19 -14.00
C ASN A 99 17.96 -11.69 -13.72
N VAL A 100 18.92 -11.02 -14.39
CA VAL A 100 19.14 -9.57 -14.24
C VAL A 100 19.16 -8.92 -15.61
N LEU A 101 18.33 -7.88 -15.78
CA LEU A 101 18.35 -6.98 -16.94
C LEU A 101 18.85 -5.61 -16.50
N GLU A 102 19.94 -5.14 -17.10
CA GLU A 102 20.45 -3.80 -16.86
C GLU A 102 20.09 -2.88 -18.03
N LEU A 103 19.32 -1.82 -17.73
CA LEU A 103 18.97 -0.80 -18.70
C LEU A 103 20.00 0.33 -18.70
N LEU A 104 20.44 0.74 -19.87
CA LEU A 104 21.44 1.80 -20.03
C LEU A 104 20.86 3.20 -19.77
N THR A 105 19.54 3.34 -19.90
CA THR A 105 18.83 4.63 -19.73
C THR A 105 17.67 4.45 -18.77
N ASN A 106 17.45 5.42 -17.90
CA ASN A 106 16.31 5.44 -16.99
C ASN A 106 15.00 5.57 -17.77
N ARG A 107 14.22 4.47 -17.80
CA ARG A 107 12.90 4.37 -18.45
C ARG A 107 11.75 4.55 -17.46
N GLY A 108 12.06 4.69 -16.18
CA GLY A 108 11.09 4.66 -15.08
C GLY A 108 10.57 3.25 -14.78
N LYS A 109 9.86 3.11 -13.66
CA LYS A 109 9.37 1.80 -13.19
C LYS A 109 8.51 1.08 -14.24
N ALA A 110 7.57 1.79 -14.85
CA ALA A 110 6.70 1.23 -15.88
C ALA A 110 7.50 0.74 -17.11
N GLY A 111 8.42 1.56 -17.61
CA GLY A 111 9.27 1.19 -18.75
C GLY A 111 10.28 0.08 -18.44
N ALA A 112 10.73 -0.03 -17.18
CA ALA A 112 11.55 -1.15 -16.74
C ALA A 112 10.75 -2.46 -16.68
N ILE A 113 9.49 -2.41 -16.22
CA ILE A 113 8.58 -3.57 -16.23
C ILE A 113 8.31 -4.03 -17.66
N GLU A 114 7.99 -3.13 -18.59
CA GLU A 114 7.79 -3.48 -20.01
C GLU A 114 9.05 -4.14 -20.59
N ALA A 115 10.21 -3.54 -20.36
CA ALA A 115 11.46 -4.05 -20.94
C ALA A 115 11.77 -5.48 -20.49
N VAL A 116 11.55 -5.84 -19.22
CA VAL A 116 11.83 -7.20 -18.73
C VAL A 116 10.76 -8.20 -19.19
N ILE A 117 9.51 -7.78 -19.32
CA ILE A 117 8.44 -8.62 -19.87
C ILE A 117 8.77 -8.99 -21.32
N GLU A 118 9.19 -8.02 -22.14
CA GLU A 118 9.55 -8.22 -23.55
C GLU A 118 10.82 -9.06 -23.70
N GLU A 119 11.91 -8.72 -22.97
CA GLU A 119 13.21 -9.40 -23.09
C GLU A 119 13.12 -10.89 -22.79
N PHE A 120 12.35 -11.26 -21.76
CA PHE A 120 12.23 -12.66 -21.32
C PHE A 120 10.92 -13.32 -21.74
N SER A 121 10.09 -12.66 -22.55
CA SER A 121 8.78 -13.16 -23.01
C SER A 121 7.92 -13.69 -21.85
N LEU A 122 7.84 -12.93 -20.75
CA LEU A 122 7.27 -13.43 -19.49
C LEU A 122 5.79 -13.76 -19.61
N THR A 123 5.05 -13.01 -20.41
CA THR A 123 3.61 -13.24 -20.60
C THR A 123 3.30 -14.48 -21.45
N GLU A 124 4.28 -14.99 -22.21
CA GLU A 124 4.18 -16.23 -22.99
C GLU A 124 4.58 -17.46 -22.16
N ASN A 125 5.52 -17.27 -21.22
CA ASN A 125 6.12 -18.37 -20.48
C ASN A 125 5.46 -18.65 -19.12
N TYR A 126 4.67 -17.69 -18.59
CA TYR A 126 4.02 -17.79 -17.26
C TYR A 126 2.54 -17.43 -17.34
N ASP A 127 1.73 -18.04 -16.46
CA ASP A 127 0.30 -17.73 -16.32
C ASP A 127 0.05 -16.38 -15.66
N GLY A 128 0.98 -15.94 -14.82
CA GLY A 128 0.91 -14.65 -14.15
C GLY A 128 2.28 -14.09 -13.78
N VAL A 129 2.33 -12.77 -13.65
CA VAL A 129 3.54 -12.01 -13.32
C VAL A 129 3.30 -11.20 -12.06
N LEU A 130 4.11 -11.44 -11.04
CA LEU A 130 4.17 -10.64 -9.81
C LEU A 130 5.09 -9.44 -10.04
N ILE A 131 4.59 -8.24 -9.82
CA ILE A 131 5.39 -7.03 -9.74
C ILE A 131 5.64 -6.75 -8.26
N LEU A 132 6.92 -6.74 -7.86
CA LEU A 132 7.35 -6.58 -6.47
C LEU A 132 8.32 -5.40 -6.34
N ASP A 133 7.99 -4.43 -5.48
CA ASP A 133 8.91 -3.31 -5.20
C ASP A 133 10.20 -3.81 -4.52
N ALA A 134 11.33 -3.18 -4.85
CA ALA A 134 12.65 -3.57 -4.34
C ALA A 134 12.81 -3.43 -2.81
N ASP A 135 11.89 -2.71 -2.14
CA ASP A 135 11.85 -2.52 -0.69
C ASP A 135 10.73 -3.35 0.00
N THR A 136 10.20 -4.33 -0.70
CA THR A 136 9.06 -5.14 -0.24
C THR A 136 9.47 -6.60 -0.08
N GLU A 137 9.09 -7.19 1.05
CA GLU A 137 9.32 -8.60 1.36
C GLU A 137 8.02 -9.39 1.34
N LEU A 138 8.04 -10.57 0.71
CA LEU A 138 6.87 -11.44 0.60
C LEU A 138 6.66 -12.26 1.88
N HIS A 139 5.40 -12.40 2.31
CA HIS A 139 5.04 -13.37 3.34
C HIS A 139 5.13 -14.81 2.79
N PRO A 140 5.55 -15.82 3.60
CA PRO A 140 5.69 -17.20 3.14
C PRO A 140 4.48 -17.81 2.41
N GLY A 141 3.26 -17.40 2.76
CA GLY A 141 2.04 -17.87 2.10
C GLY A 141 1.63 -17.10 0.84
N TYR A 142 2.41 -16.09 0.41
CA TYR A 142 2.02 -15.18 -0.66
C TYR A 142 1.74 -15.90 -1.99
N VAL A 143 2.67 -16.74 -2.43
CA VAL A 143 2.59 -17.41 -3.74
C VAL A 143 1.39 -18.35 -3.82
N GLU A 144 1.15 -19.11 -2.74
CA GLU A 144 0.00 -20.01 -2.67
C GLU A 144 -1.32 -19.22 -2.68
N GLY A 145 -1.39 -18.14 -1.90
CA GLY A 145 -2.56 -17.24 -1.92
C GLY A 145 -2.82 -16.62 -3.30
N ALA A 146 -1.76 -16.19 -3.99
CA ALA A 146 -1.86 -15.64 -5.34
C ALA A 146 -2.35 -16.69 -6.36
N ARG A 147 -1.77 -17.90 -6.32
CA ARG A 147 -2.19 -19.02 -7.18
C ARG A 147 -3.65 -19.39 -6.95
N ARG A 148 -4.08 -19.49 -5.70
CA ARG A 148 -5.48 -19.78 -5.33
C ARG A 148 -6.44 -18.75 -5.91
N GLN A 149 -6.10 -17.46 -5.85
CA GLN A 149 -6.93 -16.39 -6.41
C GLN A 149 -6.91 -16.39 -7.94
N LEU A 150 -5.76 -16.68 -8.58
CA LEU A 150 -5.65 -16.80 -10.03
C LEU A 150 -6.27 -18.10 -10.60
N ALA A 151 -6.58 -19.10 -9.78
CA ALA A 151 -7.28 -20.29 -10.22
C ALA A 151 -8.68 -19.97 -10.77
N ASP A 152 -9.29 -18.86 -10.33
CA ASP A 152 -10.49 -18.31 -10.98
C ASP A 152 -10.07 -17.64 -12.31
N PRO A 153 -10.51 -18.15 -13.47
CA PRO A 153 -10.11 -17.62 -14.79
C PRO A 153 -10.57 -16.18 -15.02
N ASP A 154 -11.59 -15.71 -14.30
CA ASP A 154 -12.10 -14.35 -14.41
C ASP A 154 -11.17 -13.33 -13.72
N VAL A 155 -10.19 -13.77 -12.91
CA VAL A 155 -9.28 -12.88 -12.20
C VAL A 155 -8.15 -12.41 -13.13
N ALA A 156 -8.14 -11.13 -13.42
CA ALA A 156 -7.09 -10.44 -14.19
C ALA A 156 -5.93 -9.95 -13.33
N ALA A 157 -6.22 -9.58 -12.07
CA ALA A 157 -5.21 -9.07 -11.14
C ALA A 157 -5.50 -9.49 -9.70
N VAL A 158 -4.46 -9.86 -8.98
CA VAL A 158 -4.48 -10.13 -7.54
C VAL A 158 -3.77 -8.99 -6.83
N SER A 159 -4.52 -8.24 -6.04
CA SER A 159 -3.98 -7.14 -5.24
C SER A 159 -3.20 -7.68 -4.05
N GLY A 160 -1.96 -7.26 -3.89
CA GLY A 160 -1.19 -7.52 -2.68
C GLY A 160 -1.86 -6.91 -1.45
N PHE A 161 -1.76 -7.62 -0.34
CA PHE A 161 -2.24 -7.19 0.96
C PHE A 161 -1.09 -6.55 1.75
N VAL A 162 -1.07 -5.21 1.84
CA VAL A 162 0.04 -4.49 2.44
C VAL A 162 0.02 -4.61 3.97
N VAL A 163 1.17 -4.91 4.53
CA VAL A 163 1.44 -4.85 5.97
C VAL A 163 2.60 -3.88 6.20
N SER A 164 2.36 -2.84 6.99
CA SER A 164 3.42 -1.93 7.40
C SER A 164 4.46 -2.65 8.23
N GLU A 165 5.72 -2.54 7.85
CA GLU A 165 6.83 -3.09 8.60
C GLU A 165 7.01 -2.31 9.92
N TRP A 166 6.78 -3.00 11.04
CA TRP A 166 6.92 -2.40 12.37
C TRP A 166 8.28 -2.70 12.98
N LYS A 167 9.24 -1.79 12.78
CA LYS A 167 10.59 -1.82 13.37
C LYS A 167 10.82 -0.56 14.20
N PRO A 168 10.24 -0.47 15.43
CA PRO A 168 10.27 0.76 16.21
C PRO A 168 11.67 1.18 16.65
N ASP A 169 12.59 0.22 16.86
CA ASP A 169 13.94 0.48 17.34
C ASP A 169 14.83 1.14 16.28
N GLU A 170 14.51 0.94 14.99
CA GLU A 170 15.21 1.52 13.85
C GLU A 170 14.68 2.91 13.46
N ARG A 171 13.59 3.37 14.11
CA ARG A 171 12.86 4.57 13.71
C ARG A 171 12.86 5.65 14.78
N SER A 172 12.98 6.90 14.34
CA SER A 172 12.74 8.08 15.19
C SER A 172 11.28 8.11 15.67
N PHE A 173 10.96 9.00 16.64
CA PHE A 173 9.58 9.23 17.05
C PHE A 173 8.65 9.54 15.86
N VAL A 174 9.09 10.42 14.95
CA VAL A 174 8.32 10.77 13.74
C VAL A 174 8.16 9.57 12.81
N GLY A 175 9.20 8.78 12.61
CA GLY A 175 9.11 7.56 11.80
C GLY A 175 8.12 6.54 12.39
N ARG A 176 8.14 6.33 13.70
CA ARG A 176 7.17 5.47 14.40
C ARG A 176 5.73 5.98 14.30
N MET A 177 5.56 7.30 14.42
CA MET A 177 4.27 7.96 14.26
C MET A 177 3.73 7.75 12.82
N ILE A 178 4.56 7.91 11.79
CA ILE A 178 4.18 7.66 10.40
C ILE A 178 3.79 6.19 10.20
N SER A 179 4.58 5.24 10.70
CA SER A 179 4.26 3.81 10.58
C SER A 179 2.96 3.45 11.30
N ALA A 180 2.71 3.98 12.50
CA ALA A 180 1.46 3.75 13.21
C ALA A 180 0.24 4.32 12.46
N TYR A 181 0.40 5.52 11.86
CA TYR A 181 -0.63 6.13 11.02
C TYR A 181 -0.91 5.31 9.76
N ARG A 182 0.15 4.83 9.09
CA ARG A 182 0.07 3.99 7.88
C ARG A 182 -0.55 2.63 8.16
N ASP A 183 -0.13 1.94 9.21
CA ASP A 183 -0.70 0.64 9.58
C ASP A 183 -2.21 0.76 9.83
N ARG A 184 -2.63 1.82 10.55
CA ARG A 184 -4.05 2.12 10.74
C ARG A 184 -4.76 2.39 9.40
N LEU A 185 -4.19 3.23 8.55
CA LEU A 185 -4.76 3.60 7.25
C LEU A 185 -4.91 2.37 6.34
N TYR A 186 -3.87 1.56 6.23
CA TYR A 186 -3.89 0.35 5.40
C TYR A 186 -4.88 -0.68 5.92
N PHE A 187 -4.94 -0.89 7.24
CA PHE A 187 -5.94 -1.77 7.82
C PHE A 187 -7.36 -1.32 7.47
N MET A 188 -7.68 -0.06 7.69
CA MET A 188 -9.00 0.49 7.40
C MET A 188 -9.34 0.38 5.90
N LEU A 189 -8.40 0.76 5.02
CA LEU A 189 -8.62 0.69 3.58
C LEU A 189 -8.82 -0.74 3.09
N GLN A 190 -8.04 -1.69 3.57
CA GLN A 190 -8.08 -3.07 3.09
C GLN A 190 -9.30 -3.83 3.60
N TYR A 191 -9.57 -3.78 4.92
CA TYR A 191 -10.65 -4.55 5.50
C TYR A 191 -12.03 -3.91 5.37
N LEU A 192 -12.14 -2.57 5.37
CA LEU A 192 -13.44 -1.91 5.33
C LEU A 192 -13.84 -1.45 3.93
N LEU A 193 -12.89 -0.96 3.14
CA LEU A 193 -13.22 -0.37 1.84
C LEU A 193 -12.96 -1.36 0.69
N ARG A 194 -11.71 -1.82 0.53
CA ARG A 194 -11.32 -2.64 -0.62
C ARG A 194 -11.96 -4.02 -0.61
N PHE A 195 -12.17 -4.60 0.56
CA PHE A 195 -12.80 -5.91 0.67
C PHE A 195 -14.14 -5.98 -0.09
N GLY A 196 -15.03 -4.99 0.13
CA GLY A 196 -16.29 -4.90 -0.61
C GLY A 196 -16.13 -4.53 -2.09
N GLN A 197 -15.09 -3.76 -2.44
CA GLN A 197 -14.82 -3.35 -3.83
C GLN A 197 -14.30 -4.48 -4.71
N THR A 198 -13.72 -5.52 -4.13
CA THR A 198 -13.16 -6.68 -4.85
C THR A 198 -14.09 -7.89 -4.89
N TRP A 199 -15.29 -7.82 -4.34
CA TRP A 199 -16.28 -8.89 -4.44
C TRP A 199 -16.65 -9.16 -5.90
N ARG A 200 -16.93 -10.42 -6.21
CA ARG A 200 -17.26 -10.86 -7.56
C ARG A 200 -18.39 -10.05 -8.23
N ARG A 201 -19.39 -9.61 -7.45
CA ARG A 201 -20.54 -8.84 -7.95
C ARG A 201 -20.28 -7.34 -8.10
N THR A 202 -19.42 -6.77 -7.28
CA THR A 202 -19.14 -5.32 -7.30
C THR A 202 -17.96 -4.99 -8.19
N ASN A 203 -16.82 -5.61 -7.98
CA ASN A 203 -15.56 -5.47 -8.73
C ASN A 203 -15.30 -4.03 -9.22
N VAL A 204 -15.15 -3.11 -8.28
CA VAL A 204 -14.97 -1.67 -8.53
C VAL A 204 -13.70 -1.13 -7.86
N SER A 205 -12.72 -1.98 -7.55
CA SER A 205 -11.44 -1.53 -6.97
C SER A 205 -10.73 -0.59 -7.92
N PHE A 206 -10.39 0.60 -7.48
CA PHE A 206 -9.70 1.61 -8.30
C PHE A 206 -8.18 1.59 -8.14
N ILE A 207 -7.64 0.68 -7.35
CA ILE A 207 -6.19 0.49 -7.21
C ILE A 207 -5.83 -0.97 -6.93
N VAL A 208 -4.90 -1.48 -7.71
CA VAL A 208 -4.08 -2.66 -7.44
C VAL A 208 -2.68 -2.12 -7.14
N PRO A 209 -2.24 -2.07 -5.86
CA PRO A 209 -1.02 -1.36 -5.49
C PRO A 209 0.23 -1.99 -6.11
N GLY A 210 1.09 -1.16 -6.66
CA GLY A 210 2.29 -1.58 -7.37
C GLY A 210 3.43 -2.17 -6.52
N PHE A 211 3.23 -2.36 -5.19
CA PHE A 211 4.29 -2.83 -4.29
C PHE A 211 4.47 -4.36 -4.30
N ALA A 212 3.38 -5.11 -4.45
CA ALA A 212 3.35 -6.57 -4.58
C ALA A 212 1.98 -6.98 -5.14
N SER A 213 1.86 -7.09 -6.44
CA SER A 213 0.59 -7.46 -7.09
C SER A 213 0.83 -8.33 -8.30
N VAL A 214 -0.03 -9.35 -8.46
CA VAL A 214 0.07 -10.31 -9.55
C VAL A 214 -0.93 -9.96 -10.64
N TYR A 215 -0.48 -9.95 -11.86
CA TYR A 215 -1.32 -9.79 -13.04
C TYR A 215 -1.31 -11.07 -13.87
N ARG A 216 -2.46 -11.49 -14.33
CA ARG A 216 -2.58 -12.59 -15.28
C ARG A 216 -1.89 -12.20 -16.60
N SER A 217 -1.11 -13.10 -17.19
CA SER A 217 -0.33 -12.83 -18.40
C SER A 217 -1.20 -12.42 -19.59
N SER A 218 -2.37 -13.04 -19.76
CA SER A 218 -3.31 -12.64 -20.80
C SER A 218 -3.82 -11.20 -20.63
N ALA A 219 -4.01 -10.76 -19.40
CA ALA A 219 -4.40 -9.37 -19.12
C ALA A 219 -3.24 -8.38 -19.34
N LEU A 220 -2.02 -8.74 -18.90
CA LEU A 220 -0.84 -7.87 -19.13
C LEU A 220 -0.55 -7.61 -20.59
N ARG A 221 -0.74 -8.59 -21.47
CA ARG A 221 -0.55 -8.41 -22.92
C ARG A 221 -1.47 -7.35 -23.54
N GLU A 222 -2.62 -7.14 -22.94
CA GLU A 222 -3.59 -6.15 -23.42
C GLU A 222 -3.45 -4.78 -22.75
N MET A 223 -2.61 -4.66 -21.70
CA MET A 223 -2.46 -3.42 -20.96
C MET A 223 -1.44 -2.47 -21.58
N ASP A 224 -1.74 -1.17 -21.57
CA ASP A 224 -0.76 -0.11 -21.76
C ASP A 224 -0.10 0.18 -20.38
N ILE A 225 1.03 -0.48 -20.11
CA ILE A 225 1.71 -0.41 -18.82
C ILE A 225 2.39 0.94 -18.62
N ASN A 226 3.00 1.49 -19.68
CA ASN A 226 3.85 2.68 -19.64
C ASN A 226 3.34 3.83 -20.51
N PRO A 227 2.12 4.29 -20.34
CA PRO A 227 1.65 5.44 -21.09
C PRO A 227 2.42 6.70 -20.67
N GLY A 228 2.85 7.47 -21.66
CA GLY A 228 3.57 8.73 -21.41
C GLY A 228 2.78 9.71 -20.55
N GLY A 229 3.49 10.46 -19.69
CA GLY A 229 2.95 11.58 -18.92
C GLY A 229 2.37 11.23 -17.57
N LEU A 230 2.42 9.98 -17.13
CA LEU A 230 2.03 9.53 -15.79
C LEU A 230 3.23 9.44 -14.84
N VAL A 231 2.99 9.70 -13.57
CA VAL A 231 4.00 9.56 -12.49
C VAL A 231 3.98 8.15 -11.87
N ILE A 232 2.86 7.44 -12.02
CA ILE A 232 2.59 6.15 -11.39
C ILE A 232 1.84 5.24 -12.37
N GLU A 233 2.26 3.98 -12.46
CA GLU A 233 1.71 2.96 -13.34
C GLU A 233 0.53 2.19 -12.75
N ASP A 234 0.50 1.97 -11.44
CA ASP A 234 -0.43 1.05 -10.76
C ASP A 234 -1.92 1.48 -10.89
N PHE A 235 -2.20 2.77 -10.73
CA PHE A 235 -3.53 3.29 -11.02
C PHE A 235 -3.90 3.08 -12.48
N ASN A 236 -2.96 3.35 -13.41
CA ASN A 236 -3.21 3.18 -14.83
C ASN A 236 -3.53 1.72 -15.17
N MET A 237 -2.71 0.78 -14.71
CA MET A 237 -2.94 -0.65 -14.94
C MET A 237 -4.29 -1.10 -14.39
N THR A 238 -4.70 -0.61 -13.22
CA THR A 238 -6.01 -0.91 -12.64
C THR A 238 -7.15 -0.36 -13.50
N PHE A 239 -7.02 0.86 -14.00
CA PHE A 239 -8.01 1.47 -14.90
C PHE A 239 -8.09 0.72 -16.24
N GLU A 240 -6.95 0.23 -16.76
CA GLU A 240 -6.90 -0.63 -17.96
C GLU A 240 -7.70 -1.93 -17.76
N VAL A 241 -7.55 -2.59 -16.59
CA VAL A 241 -8.34 -3.79 -16.26
C VAL A 241 -9.84 -3.52 -16.41
N HIS A 242 -10.33 -2.42 -15.85
CA HIS A 242 -11.76 -2.08 -15.89
C HIS A 242 -12.20 -1.55 -17.25
N HIS A 243 -11.40 -0.70 -17.88
CA HIS A 243 -11.74 -0.05 -19.15
C HIS A 243 -11.82 -1.08 -20.29
N LYS A 244 -10.81 -1.93 -20.37
CA LYS A 244 -10.74 -2.99 -21.39
C LYS A 244 -11.50 -4.27 -21.01
N ARG A 245 -12.07 -4.33 -19.80
CA ARG A 245 -12.80 -5.48 -19.27
C ARG A 245 -11.96 -6.76 -19.28
N LEU A 246 -10.71 -6.66 -18.86
CA LEU A 246 -9.75 -7.75 -18.89
C LEU A 246 -10.04 -8.85 -17.86
N GLY A 247 -10.94 -8.61 -16.94
CA GLY A 247 -11.33 -9.50 -15.85
C GLY A 247 -11.59 -8.72 -14.57
N ARG A 248 -11.55 -9.39 -13.45
CA ARG A 248 -11.79 -8.76 -12.14
C ARG A 248 -10.50 -8.65 -11.31
N VAL A 249 -10.51 -7.71 -10.38
CA VAL A 249 -9.49 -7.59 -9.34
C VAL A 249 -9.88 -8.46 -8.16
N SER A 250 -8.99 -9.34 -7.71
CA SER A 250 -9.13 -10.12 -6.48
C SER A 250 -8.23 -9.56 -5.38
N MET A 251 -8.66 -9.64 -4.12
CA MET A 251 -7.85 -9.29 -2.95
C MET A 251 -8.24 -10.18 -1.78
N ASN A 252 -7.26 -10.85 -1.20
CA ASN A 252 -7.43 -11.61 0.03
C ASN A 252 -6.24 -11.40 0.96
N ALA A 253 -6.43 -11.62 2.26
CA ALA A 253 -5.39 -11.47 3.27
C ALA A 253 -4.30 -12.55 3.23
N ASP A 254 -4.40 -13.53 2.35
CA ASP A 254 -3.38 -14.55 2.10
C ASP A 254 -2.20 -14.04 1.23
N THR A 255 -2.38 -12.95 0.46
CA THR A 255 -1.33 -12.31 -0.33
C THR A 255 -0.64 -11.16 0.42
N LYS A 256 -0.21 -11.41 1.66
CA LYS A 256 0.48 -10.40 2.47
C LYS A 256 1.90 -10.13 1.96
N ALA A 257 2.27 -8.84 1.97
CA ALA A 257 3.65 -8.42 1.76
C ALA A 257 3.98 -7.23 2.68
N TYR A 258 5.24 -7.18 3.11
CA TYR A 258 5.74 -6.19 4.06
C TYR A 258 6.41 -5.07 3.29
N SER A 259 5.90 -3.86 3.42
CA SER A 259 6.44 -2.68 2.76
C SER A 259 7.00 -1.70 3.78
N GLN A 260 8.13 -1.08 3.43
CA GLN A 260 8.80 -0.11 4.28
C GLN A 260 8.10 1.24 4.21
N ASP A 261 7.73 1.80 5.38
CA ASP A 261 7.15 3.13 5.47
C ASP A 261 8.24 4.23 5.45
N PRO A 262 7.89 5.46 5.03
CA PRO A 262 8.80 6.60 5.10
C PRO A 262 9.33 6.84 6.51
N PHE A 263 10.61 7.24 6.62
CA PHE A 263 11.27 7.54 7.89
C PHE A 263 11.06 8.97 8.35
N THR A 264 10.81 9.90 7.42
CA THR A 264 10.68 11.33 7.69
C THR A 264 9.38 11.90 7.11
N LEU A 265 8.92 13.02 7.67
CA LEU A 265 7.77 13.77 7.10
C LEU A 265 8.06 14.28 5.68
N LYS A 266 9.32 14.55 5.35
CA LYS A 266 9.72 14.99 4.00
C LYS A 266 9.52 13.88 2.98
N ASP A 267 9.90 12.64 3.32
CA ASP A 267 9.74 11.49 2.43
C ASP A 267 8.27 11.08 2.35
N TYR A 268 7.54 11.15 3.46
CA TYR A 268 6.09 10.98 3.48
C TYR A 268 5.40 11.96 2.53
N TYR A 269 5.71 13.27 2.64
CA TYR A 269 5.17 14.31 1.77
C TYR A 269 5.44 14.01 0.28
N LYS A 270 6.67 13.64 -0.06
CA LYS A 270 7.04 13.31 -1.45
C LYS A 270 6.25 12.11 -1.97
N GLN A 271 6.15 11.06 -1.17
CA GLN A 271 5.46 9.82 -1.54
C GLN A 271 3.95 10.06 -1.73
N VAL A 272 3.27 10.72 -0.77
CA VAL A 272 1.83 11.01 -0.86
C VAL A 272 1.54 12.00 -2.00
N SER A 273 2.41 13.02 -2.20
CA SER A 273 2.30 13.94 -3.33
C SER A 273 2.36 13.20 -4.67
N ARG A 274 3.30 12.24 -4.82
CA ARG A 274 3.44 11.42 -6.02
C ARG A 274 2.21 10.54 -6.25
N TRP A 275 1.72 9.87 -5.22
CA TRP A 275 0.54 9.02 -5.32
C TRP A 275 -0.73 9.80 -5.69
N THR A 276 -0.94 10.93 -5.01
CA THR A 276 -2.12 11.77 -5.27
C THR A 276 -2.07 12.40 -6.67
N LEU A 277 -0.87 12.83 -7.11
CA LEU A 277 -0.68 13.36 -8.47
C LEU A 277 -0.96 12.28 -9.52
N GLY A 278 -0.39 11.09 -9.35
CA GLY A 278 -0.59 9.96 -10.25
C GLY A 278 -2.06 9.54 -10.36
N PHE A 279 -2.77 9.49 -9.24
CA PHE A 279 -4.21 9.23 -9.22
C PHE A 279 -5.00 10.23 -10.11
N TRP A 280 -4.79 11.54 -9.93
CA TRP A 280 -5.47 12.55 -10.72
C TRP A 280 -5.05 12.57 -12.19
N GLN A 281 -3.77 12.26 -12.49
CA GLN A 281 -3.29 12.11 -13.86
C GLN A 281 -3.94 10.92 -14.56
N THR A 282 -4.14 9.80 -13.87
CA THR A 282 -4.83 8.63 -14.40
C THR A 282 -6.29 8.92 -14.70
N ILE A 283 -6.99 9.64 -13.82
CA ILE A 283 -8.37 10.11 -14.06
C ILE A 283 -8.44 10.99 -15.32
N ARG A 284 -7.50 11.95 -15.47
CA ARG A 284 -7.42 12.80 -16.66
C ARG A 284 -7.21 11.98 -17.94
N ARG A 285 -6.34 10.95 -17.90
CA ARG A 285 -6.02 10.12 -19.06
C ARG A 285 -7.21 9.30 -19.53
N HIS A 286 -7.81 8.54 -18.63
CA HIS A 286 -8.84 7.58 -19.00
C HIS A 286 -10.21 8.20 -19.28
N ARG A 287 -10.46 9.43 -18.86
CA ARG A 287 -11.76 10.10 -18.99
C ARG A 287 -12.89 9.26 -18.34
N VAL A 288 -14.10 9.76 -18.37
CA VAL A 288 -15.26 9.06 -17.82
C VAL A 288 -15.91 8.17 -18.87
N TRP A 289 -16.23 6.92 -18.51
CA TRP A 289 -17.06 6.02 -19.30
C TRP A 289 -18.19 5.42 -18.44
N PRO A 290 -19.34 5.08 -19.03
CA PRO A 290 -20.47 4.51 -18.28
C PRO A 290 -20.11 3.14 -17.70
N SER A 291 -19.99 3.04 -16.36
CA SER A 291 -19.66 1.80 -15.66
C SER A 291 -19.94 1.92 -14.15
N SER A 292 -20.14 0.77 -13.49
CA SER A 292 -20.18 0.68 -12.02
C SER A 292 -18.87 1.15 -11.38
N PHE A 293 -17.74 0.89 -12.04
CA PHE A 293 -16.42 1.38 -11.64
C PHE A 293 -16.41 2.90 -11.51
N TRP A 294 -16.83 3.63 -12.56
CA TRP A 294 -16.88 5.10 -12.52
C TRP A 294 -17.90 5.65 -11.55
N ALA A 295 -19.03 4.97 -11.37
CA ALA A 295 -20.01 5.36 -10.36
C ALA A 295 -19.41 5.30 -8.94
N ALA A 296 -18.75 4.18 -8.60
CA ALA A 296 -18.08 4.01 -7.32
C ALA A 296 -16.89 4.97 -7.15
N LEU A 297 -16.08 5.15 -8.20
CA LEU A 297 -14.95 6.07 -8.19
C LEU A 297 -15.41 7.53 -8.02
N SER A 298 -16.49 7.94 -8.69
CA SER A 298 -17.05 9.30 -8.54
C SER A 298 -17.53 9.57 -7.12
N LEU A 299 -18.16 8.59 -6.48
CA LEU A 299 -18.57 8.69 -5.08
C LEU A 299 -17.33 8.82 -4.16
N TYR A 300 -16.30 8.03 -4.38
CA TYR A 300 -15.04 8.12 -3.65
C TYR A 300 -14.34 9.48 -3.84
N ILE A 301 -14.30 9.99 -5.07
CA ILE A 301 -13.74 11.33 -5.36
C ILE A 301 -14.52 12.41 -4.61
N LEU A 302 -15.85 12.36 -4.66
CA LEU A 302 -16.71 13.31 -3.93
C LEU A 302 -16.44 13.25 -2.43
N GLU A 303 -16.34 12.03 -1.86
CA GLU A 303 -16.02 11.83 -0.46
C GLU A 303 -14.65 12.45 -0.10
N VAL A 304 -13.59 12.11 -0.85
CA VAL A 304 -12.23 12.63 -0.61
C VAL A 304 -12.21 14.17 -0.67
N VAL A 305 -12.85 14.77 -1.67
CA VAL A 305 -12.87 16.23 -1.84
C VAL A 305 -13.67 16.88 -0.70
N VAL A 306 -14.88 16.40 -0.40
CA VAL A 306 -15.72 16.98 0.66
C VAL A 306 -15.07 16.83 2.03
N VAL A 307 -14.59 15.63 2.36
CA VAL A 307 -13.92 15.37 3.65
C VAL A 307 -12.67 16.23 3.80
N SER A 308 -11.86 16.37 2.74
CA SER A 308 -10.67 17.23 2.75
C SER A 308 -11.01 18.70 2.97
N LEU A 309 -12.04 19.22 2.26
CA LEU A 309 -12.50 20.60 2.42
C LEU A 309 -13.04 20.85 3.84
N VAL A 310 -13.90 19.96 4.35
CA VAL A 310 -14.46 20.07 5.69
C VAL A 310 -13.36 20.01 6.75
N LEU A 311 -12.40 19.08 6.63
CA LEU A 311 -11.31 18.94 7.59
C LEU A 311 -10.43 20.20 7.65
N LEU A 312 -10.05 20.75 6.49
CA LEU A 312 -9.25 21.97 6.42
C LEU A 312 -10.05 23.20 6.92
N LEU A 313 -11.33 23.31 6.56
CA LEU A 313 -12.19 24.38 7.05
C LEU A 313 -12.35 24.32 8.58
N MET A 314 -12.62 23.14 9.13
CA MET A 314 -12.76 22.97 10.58
C MET A 314 -11.45 23.26 11.32
N ALA A 315 -10.30 22.92 10.74
CA ALA A 315 -9.00 23.30 11.33
C ALA A 315 -8.77 24.81 11.31
N LEU A 316 -9.13 25.49 10.21
CA LEU A 316 -9.04 26.94 10.11
C LEU A 316 -10.01 27.66 11.09
N LEU A 317 -11.25 27.17 11.18
CA LEU A 317 -12.22 27.68 12.16
C LEU A 317 -11.74 27.43 13.60
N GLY A 318 -11.17 26.28 13.87
CA GLY A 318 -10.58 25.96 15.17
C GLY A 318 -9.43 26.91 15.53
N LEU A 319 -8.55 27.21 14.58
CA LEU A 319 -7.48 28.21 14.76
C LEU A 319 -8.06 29.61 14.97
N PHE A 320 -9.05 30.01 14.18
CA PHE A 320 -9.73 31.30 14.32
C PHE A 320 -10.35 31.45 15.72
N VAL A 321 -11.13 30.47 16.16
CA VAL A 321 -11.78 30.50 17.48
C VAL A 321 -10.75 30.44 18.62
N ALA A 322 -9.67 29.63 18.47
CA ALA A 322 -8.60 29.57 19.46
C ALA A 322 -7.84 30.90 19.61
N LEU A 323 -7.57 31.58 18.50
CA LEU A 323 -6.95 32.92 18.53
C LEU A 323 -7.83 33.94 19.25
N GLY A 324 -9.16 33.93 19.03
CA GLY A 324 -10.08 34.83 19.76
C GLY A 324 -10.20 34.48 21.24
N THR A 325 -10.14 33.19 21.57
CA THR A 325 -10.27 32.74 22.96
C THR A 325 -8.99 33.05 23.79
N TYR A 326 -7.80 32.95 23.20
CA TYR A 326 -6.52 33.05 23.91
C TYR A 326 -5.67 34.25 23.52
N GLY A 327 -6.00 34.95 22.42
CA GLY A 327 -5.21 36.09 21.88
C GLY A 327 -5.51 37.43 22.56
N GLY A 328 -6.49 37.48 23.45
CA GLY A 328 -6.83 38.66 24.23
C GLY A 328 -7.39 39.83 23.39
N ASP A 329 -7.45 41.03 24.01
CA ASP A 329 -8.06 42.24 23.44
C ASP A 329 -7.42 42.65 22.11
N THR A 330 -6.14 42.39 21.91
CA THR A 330 -5.42 42.73 20.67
C THR A 330 -6.02 42.01 19.44
N VAL A 331 -6.41 40.75 19.58
CA VAL A 331 -6.99 39.97 18.49
C VAL A 331 -8.47 40.39 18.30
N MET A 332 -9.17 40.58 19.40
CA MET A 332 -10.60 40.97 19.36
C MET A 332 -10.82 42.39 18.79
N ALA A 333 -9.82 43.28 18.95
CA ALA A 333 -9.85 44.63 18.37
C ALA A 333 -9.63 44.67 16.84
N LEU A 334 -9.30 43.55 16.19
CA LEU A 334 -9.19 43.50 14.73
C LEU A 334 -10.54 43.74 14.06
N PRO A 335 -10.60 44.51 12.95
CA PRO A 335 -11.85 44.78 12.25
C PRO A 335 -12.59 43.47 11.88
N PHE A 336 -13.91 43.43 12.16
CA PHE A 336 -14.81 42.31 11.88
C PHE A 336 -14.51 41.00 12.63
N TYR A 337 -13.42 40.95 13.47
CA TYR A 337 -13.06 39.72 14.15
C TYR A 337 -14.03 39.34 15.27
N GLU A 338 -14.40 40.30 16.14
CA GLU A 338 -15.34 40.10 17.24
C GLU A 338 -16.72 39.64 16.77
N GLU A 339 -17.26 40.27 15.71
CA GLU A 339 -18.52 39.85 15.10
C GLU A 339 -18.46 38.44 14.55
N GLY A 340 -17.38 38.12 13.78
CA GLY A 340 -17.14 36.78 13.23
C GLY A 340 -16.94 35.74 14.31
N PHE A 341 -16.18 36.06 15.37
CA PHE A 341 -15.96 35.18 16.51
C PHE A 341 -17.29 34.87 17.24
N THR A 342 -18.09 35.88 17.52
CA THR A 342 -19.39 35.70 18.17
C THR A 342 -20.32 34.87 17.31
N ALA A 343 -20.41 35.15 16.01
CA ALA A 343 -21.22 34.37 15.07
C ALA A 343 -20.79 32.90 14.98
N VAL A 344 -19.50 32.64 14.87
CA VAL A 344 -18.99 31.26 14.77
C VAL A 344 -19.18 30.51 16.10
N THR A 345 -18.82 31.11 17.23
CA THR A 345 -18.86 30.44 18.54
C THR A 345 -20.29 30.19 19.04
N ALA A 346 -21.28 30.92 18.54
CA ALA A 346 -22.69 30.64 18.81
C ALA A 346 -23.14 29.25 18.37
N PHE A 347 -22.55 28.69 17.29
CA PHE A 347 -22.90 27.39 16.73
C PHE A 347 -21.77 26.36 16.91
N LEU A 348 -20.51 26.80 16.83
CA LEU A 348 -19.31 25.97 16.84
C LEU A 348 -18.28 26.47 17.87
N PRO A 349 -18.54 26.30 19.18
CA PRO A 349 -17.57 26.64 20.20
C PRO A 349 -16.32 25.76 20.04
N LEU A 350 -15.15 26.26 20.54
CA LEU A 350 -13.85 25.61 20.39
C LEU A 350 -13.87 24.14 20.81
N SER A 351 -14.61 23.82 21.89
CA SER A 351 -14.75 22.45 22.38
C SER A 351 -15.41 21.51 21.37
N VAL A 352 -16.44 21.98 20.67
CA VAL A 352 -17.15 21.18 19.63
C VAL A 352 -16.21 20.95 18.44
N ILE A 353 -15.49 21.98 18.00
CA ILE A 353 -14.51 21.87 16.91
C ILE A 353 -13.41 20.87 17.31
N ALA A 354 -12.85 21.01 18.50
CA ALA A 354 -11.79 20.10 18.99
C ALA A 354 -12.28 18.66 19.09
N ILE A 355 -13.47 18.43 19.64
CA ILE A 355 -14.07 17.09 19.71
C ILE A 355 -14.24 16.51 18.29
N GLY A 356 -14.80 17.28 17.37
CA GLY A 356 -15.02 16.83 15.98
C GLY A 356 -13.74 16.49 15.23
N LEU A 357 -12.65 17.24 15.47
CA LEU A 357 -11.36 17.00 14.83
C LEU A 357 -10.58 15.81 15.42
N PHE A 358 -10.66 15.61 16.73
CA PHE A 358 -9.79 14.64 17.44
C PHE A 358 -10.51 13.35 17.81
N VAL A 359 -11.73 13.42 18.34
CA VAL A 359 -12.34 12.26 19.00
C VAL A 359 -12.63 11.10 18.03
N PRO A 360 -13.28 11.31 16.87
CA PRO A 360 -13.57 10.21 15.95
C PRO A 360 -12.28 9.51 15.47
N ASP A 361 -11.25 10.28 15.14
CA ASP A 361 -9.96 9.77 14.70
C ASP A 361 -9.23 9.02 15.82
N TYR A 362 -9.28 9.54 17.03
CA TYR A 362 -8.64 8.91 18.19
C TYR A 362 -9.33 7.61 18.60
N ILE A 363 -10.66 7.52 18.48
CA ILE A 363 -11.40 6.26 18.69
C ILE A 363 -10.90 5.17 17.74
N LEU A 364 -10.69 5.50 16.44
CA LEU A 364 -10.11 4.56 15.49
C LEU A 364 -8.69 4.16 15.88
N THR A 365 -7.91 5.07 16.44
CA THR A 365 -6.56 4.77 16.94
C THR A 365 -6.61 3.83 18.16
N CYS A 366 -7.55 4.05 19.08
CA CYS A 366 -7.76 3.14 20.22
C CYS A 366 -8.12 1.73 19.74
N LEU A 367 -9.02 1.62 18.78
CA LEU A 367 -9.39 0.35 18.18
C LEU A 367 -8.18 -0.35 17.56
N MET A 368 -7.36 0.37 16.79
CA MET A 368 -6.16 -0.19 16.18
C MET A 368 -5.10 -0.59 17.22
N ALA A 369 -4.93 0.20 18.28
CA ALA A 369 -4.03 -0.14 19.39
C ALA A 369 -4.41 -1.48 20.02
N MET A 370 -5.72 -1.73 20.19
CA MET A 370 -6.26 -3.00 20.71
C MET A 370 -6.05 -4.14 19.71
N ILE A 371 -6.44 -3.96 18.44
CA ILE A 371 -6.33 -5.00 17.40
C ILE A 371 -4.87 -5.43 17.18
N ARG A 372 -3.93 -4.48 17.21
CA ARG A 372 -2.50 -4.75 16.99
C ARG A 372 -1.75 -5.12 18.28
N GLY A 373 -2.38 -5.00 19.45
CA GLY A 373 -1.71 -5.20 20.75
C GLY A 373 -0.57 -4.18 20.98
N ARG A 374 -0.70 -2.95 20.42
CA ARG A 374 0.36 -1.91 20.43
C ARG A 374 -0.10 -0.65 21.18
N PRO A 375 0.03 -0.58 22.51
CA PRO A 375 -0.43 0.57 23.29
C PRO A 375 0.28 1.88 22.92
N SER A 376 1.49 1.81 22.36
CA SER A 376 2.21 2.99 21.86
C SER A 376 1.46 3.77 20.78
N TYR A 377 0.52 3.13 20.07
CA TYR A 377 -0.33 3.82 19.09
C TYR A 377 -1.19 4.91 19.72
N LEU A 378 -1.58 4.77 20.99
CA LEU A 378 -2.32 5.79 21.74
C LEU A 378 -1.51 7.09 21.85
N LEU A 379 -0.20 6.99 22.07
CA LEU A 379 0.68 8.15 22.11
C LEU A 379 0.82 8.79 20.72
N TYR A 380 1.09 7.98 19.68
CA TYR A 380 1.27 8.51 18.33
C TYR A 380 -0.03 9.11 17.77
N GLY A 381 -1.18 8.57 18.12
CA GLY A 381 -2.50 9.04 17.69
C GLY A 381 -2.80 10.49 18.07
N LEU A 382 -2.21 11.02 19.14
CA LEU A 382 -2.33 12.42 19.52
C LEU A 382 -1.74 13.37 18.45
N PHE A 383 -0.84 12.87 17.62
CA PHE A 383 -0.12 13.63 16.58
C PHE A 383 -0.60 13.32 15.16
N PHE A 384 -1.68 12.57 14.97
CA PHE A 384 -2.16 12.23 13.63
C PHE A 384 -2.86 13.37 12.90
N LEU A 385 -3.45 14.33 13.62
CA LEU A 385 -4.15 15.45 13.00
C LEU A 385 -3.29 16.24 11.99
N PRO A 386 -2.04 16.64 12.29
CA PRO A 386 -1.15 17.29 11.31
C PRO A 386 -0.94 16.48 10.03
N ILE A 387 -0.79 15.14 10.13
CA ILE A 387 -0.63 14.27 8.96
C ILE A 387 -1.92 14.24 8.14
N ARG A 388 -3.07 14.14 8.78
CA ARG A 388 -4.39 14.17 8.11
C ARG A 388 -4.64 15.50 7.39
N LEU A 389 -4.26 16.63 8.01
CA LEU A 389 -4.35 17.94 7.36
C LEU A 389 -3.42 18.02 6.15
N LEU A 390 -2.23 17.44 6.24
CA LEU A 390 -1.31 17.33 5.11
C LEU A 390 -1.90 16.50 3.98
N ASP A 391 -2.48 15.33 4.28
CA ASP A 391 -3.12 14.47 3.29
C ASP A 391 -4.30 15.17 2.61
N ALA A 392 -5.16 15.84 3.38
CA ALA A 392 -6.28 16.62 2.87
C ALA A 392 -5.81 17.77 1.96
N PHE A 393 -4.78 18.50 2.38
CA PHE A 393 -4.18 19.57 1.59
C PHE A 393 -3.60 19.02 0.26
N LEU A 394 -2.89 17.89 0.30
CA LEU A 394 -2.31 17.28 -0.89
C LEU A 394 -3.40 16.74 -1.83
N ALA A 395 -4.45 16.14 -1.28
CA ALA A 395 -5.58 15.65 -2.07
C ALA A 395 -6.17 16.76 -2.95
N LEU A 396 -6.37 17.95 -2.40
CA LEU A 396 -6.91 19.10 -3.14
C LEU A 396 -5.85 19.79 -4.02
N ARG A 397 -4.63 19.97 -3.50
CA ARG A 397 -3.56 20.68 -4.21
C ARG A 397 -3.13 19.98 -5.51
N MET A 398 -3.17 18.66 -5.55
CA MET A 398 -2.75 17.89 -6.71
C MET A 398 -3.80 17.88 -7.84
N ILE A 399 -5.05 18.25 -7.58
CA ILE A 399 -6.09 18.37 -8.62
C ILE A 399 -5.61 19.29 -9.76
N PRO A 400 -5.41 20.61 -9.55
CA PRO A 400 -4.99 21.48 -10.65
C PRO A 400 -3.63 21.09 -11.24
N ARG A 401 -2.71 20.58 -10.41
CA ARG A 401 -1.39 20.14 -10.87
C ARG A 401 -1.44 19.00 -11.88
N ALA A 402 -2.36 18.06 -11.70
CA ALA A 402 -2.50 16.94 -12.61
C ALA A 402 -2.85 17.36 -14.04
N TRP A 403 -3.48 18.53 -14.23
CA TRP A 403 -3.82 19.08 -15.55
C TRP A 403 -2.71 19.94 -16.16
N THR A 404 -1.75 20.41 -15.36
CA THR A 404 -0.68 21.30 -15.81
C THR A 404 0.69 20.63 -15.83
N THR A 405 0.85 19.45 -15.19
CA THR A 405 2.12 18.76 -15.08
C THR A 405 2.07 17.42 -15.83
N THR A 406 3.09 17.18 -16.64
CA THR A 406 3.36 15.87 -17.25
C THR A 406 4.64 15.31 -16.64
N SER A 407 4.70 14.00 -16.45
CA SER A 407 5.91 13.30 -16.03
C SER A 407 6.74 12.91 -17.25
N ASP A 408 8.06 12.97 -17.12
CA ASP A 408 8.98 12.36 -18.08
C ASP A 408 9.16 10.84 -17.85
N GLY A 409 8.45 10.27 -16.86
CA GLY A 409 8.49 8.86 -16.49
C GLY A 409 9.74 8.44 -15.73
N ARG A 410 10.75 9.32 -15.58
CA ARG A 410 12.00 8.96 -14.93
C ARG A 410 11.82 8.65 -13.45
N TRP A 411 12.53 7.63 -13.02
CA TRP A 411 12.50 7.18 -11.63
C TRP A 411 13.49 7.96 -10.77
N SER A 412 13.04 8.33 -9.58
CA SER A 412 13.91 8.83 -8.50
C SER A 412 13.55 8.08 -7.22
N SER A 413 14.43 7.23 -6.75
CA SER A 413 14.22 6.47 -5.52
C SER A 413 14.23 7.36 -4.29
N PRO A 414 13.38 7.10 -3.27
CA PRO A 414 13.50 7.75 -1.99
C PRO A 414 14.79 7.33 -1.28
N VAL A 415 15.25 8.15 -0.32
CA VAL A 415 16.36 7.76 0.55
C VAL A 415 15.91 6.59 1.42
N ARG A 416 16.62 5.47 1.35
CA ARG A 416 16.35 4.24 2.12
C ARG A 416 17.18 4.22 3.40
N ALA A 417 16.66 3.59 4.45
CA ALA A 417 17.47 3.20 5.57
C ALA A 417 18.14 1.85 5.26
N ARG A 418 19.36 1.69 5.74
CA ARG A 418 20.05 0.39 5.66
C ARG A 418 19.25 -0.66 6.42
N SER A 419 18.96 -1.77 5.76
CA SER A 419 18.43 -3.00 6.37
C SER A 419 19.51 -3.68 7.20
#